data_5170f0c2ac67023209378631b89f062d
#
_entry.id   5170f0c2ac67023209378631b89f062d
#
_cell.length_a   1.000
_cell.length_b   1.000
_cell.length_c   1.000
_cell.angle_alpha   90.00
_cell.angle_beta   90.00
_cell.angle_gamma   90.00
#
_symmetry.space_group_name_H-M   'P 1'
#
loop_
_entity.id
_entity.type
_entity.pdbx_description
1 polymer ?
#
loop_
_entity_poly.entity_id
_entity_poly.type
_entity_poly.pdbx_seq_one_letter_code
_entity_poly.pdbx_strand_id
1 'polypeptide(L)'
;LKDISKGIISSGSVIVRQIATSLHEKISLDKTCERLYRNFKNEGIGNIVSENILKSNCSKATDNTYFLVDESDIVKPHSHKIEGLTNVGDGSTGKWVKGFNLLNITSLTDTGKHYSIKPICSQLYSNKIEVDTVKNMLEDRITDITVHSDNKGTYVFDRGYDSRKLLKLFSNNGNNYIIRSTAIRDLIVDDKEQNFKKIVKKN
;
A
#
# COMPACT_ATOMS: atom_id res chain seq x y z
N LEU A 1 -2.53 8.65 -20.57
CA LEU A 1 -2.89 7.39 -19.92
C LEU A 1 -3.15 6.25 -20.93
N LYS A 2 -4.05 6.43 -21.90
CA LYS A 2 -4.43 5.39 -22.88
C LYS A 2 -3.22 4.73 -23.53
N ASP A 3 -2.24 5.49 -24.04
CA ASP A 3 -1.04 4.94 -24.67
C ASP A 3 -0.15 4.20 -23.69
N ILE A 4 0.00 4.72 -22.46
CA ILE A 4 0.76 4.08 -21.40
C ILE A 4 0.14 2.72 -21.06
N SER A 5 -1.16 2.68 -20.79
CA SER A 5 -1.87 1.43 -20.47
C SER A 5 -1.78 0.43 -21.62
N LYS A 6 -2.01 0.89 -22.87
CA LYS A 6 -1.87 0.07 -24.06
C LYS A 6 -0.46 -0.51 -24.18
N GLY A 7 0.56 0.33 -24.01
CA GLY A 7 1.95 -0.07 -24.11
C GLY A 7 2.38 -1.06 -23.01
N ILE A 8 1.90 -0.89 -21.76
CA ILE A 8 2.13 -1.83 -20.66
C ILE A 8 1.53 -3.20 -21.01
N ILE A 9 0.27 -3.24 -21.46
CA ILE A 9 -0.41 -4.49 -21.83
C ILE A 9 0.32 -5.17 -23.00
N SER A 10 0.70 -4.40 -24.03
CA SER A 10 1.33 -4.95 -25.24
C SER A 10 2.77 -5.41 -25.01
N SER A 11 3.54 -4.71 -24.14
CA SER A 11 4.94 -5.05 -23.87
C SER A 11 5.12 -6.00 -22.68
N GLY A 12 4.11 -6.17 -21.83
CA GLY A 12 4.24 -6.86 -20.55
C GLY A 12 5.22 -6.18 -19.59
N SER A 13 5.50 -4.87 -19.78
CA SER A 13 6.55 -4.16 -19.04
C SER A 13 6.11 -2.75 -18.64
N VAL A 14 6.66 -2.28 -17.52
CA VAL A 14 6.51 -0.89 -17.03
C VAL A 14 7.69 0.01 -17.43
N ILE A 15 8.68 -0.54 -18.17
CA ILE A 15 9.85 0.20 -18.64
C ILE A 15 9.44 1.09 -19.82
N VAL A 16 9.58 2.42 -19.67
CA VAL A 16 9.11 3.40 -20.67
C VAL A 16 9.59 3.11 -22.08
N ARG A 17 10.85 2.68 -22.25
CA ARG A 17 11.40 2.36 -23.58
C ARG A 17 10.72 1.16 -24.20
N GLN A 18 10.37 0.12 -23.42
CA GLN A 18 9.63 -1.06 -23.91
C GLN A 18 8.19 -0.70 -24.24
N ILE A 19 7.53 0.12 -23.38
CA ILE A 19 6.21 0.69 -23.67
C ILE A 19 6.25 1.45 -25.00
N ALA A 20 7.20 2.37 -25.17
CA ALA A 20 7.34 3.17 -26.39
C ALA A 20 7.56 2.30 -27.64
N THR A 21 8.40 1.28 -27.54
CA THR A 21 8.63 0.33 -28.65
C THR A 21 7.36 -0.40 -29.05
N SER A 22 6.55 -0.84 -28.09
CA SER A 22 5.30 -1.58 -28.35
C SER A 22 4.17 -0.73 -28.94
N LEU A 23 4.26 0.60 -28.87
CA LEU A 23 3.27 1.50 -29.45
C LEU A 23 3.37 1.62 -30.98
N HIS A 24 4.52 1.26 -31.57
CA HIS A 24 4.77 1.30 -33.03
C HIS A 24 4.39 2.65 -33.67
N GLU A 25 4.75 3.76 -33.03
CA GLU A 25 4.44 5.11 -33.52
C GLU A 25 5.29 5.48 -34.75
N LYS A 26 4.77 6.36 -35.61
CA LYS A 26 5.48 6.87 -36.81
C LYS A 26 6.62 7.84 -36.50
N ILE A 27 6.77 8.26 -35.24
CA ILE A 27 7.85 9.13 -34.77
C ILE A 27 9.01 8.29 -34.21
N SER A 28 10.17 8.90 -34.01
CA SER A 28 11.33 8.19 -33.46
C SER A 28 11.03 7.70 -32.03
N LEU A 29 11.64 6.57 -31.66
CA LEU A 29 11.50 5.96 -30.34
C LEU A 29 11.80 6.94 -29.19
N ASP A 30 12.84 7.78 -29.37
CA ASP A 30 13.23 8.76 -28.36
C ASP A 30 12.16 9.84 -28.18
N LYS A 31 11.54 10.34 -29.27
CA LYS A 31 10.41 11.27 -29.19
C LYS A 31 9.18 10.66 -28.52
N THR A 32 8.91 9.37 -28.79
CA THR A 32 7.85 8.64 -28.08
C THR A 32 8.16 8.55 -26.58
N CYS A 33 9.39 8.21 -26.21
CA CYS A 33 9.82 8.18 -24.80
C CYS A 33 9.66 9.55 -24.13
N GLU A 34 10.13 10.63 -24.76
CA GLU A 34 9.99 12.01 -24.23
C GLU A 34 8.52 12.39 -24.01
N ARG A 35 7.64 12.04 -24.97
CA ARG A 35 6.20 12.27 -24.83
C ARG A 35 5.61 11.53 -23.64
N LEU A 36 5.99 10.26 -23.44
CA LEU A 36 5.54 9.47 -22.29
C LEU A 36 6.07 10.04 -20.98
N TYR A 37 7.35 10.43 -20.90
CA TYR A 37 7.91 11.09 -19.72
C TYR A 37 7.23 12.40 -19.37
N ARG A 38 6.87 13.22 -20.34
CA ARG A 38 6.09 14.45 -20.11
C ARG A 38 4.72 14.16 -19.50
N ASN A 39 4.08 13.07 -19.91
CA ASN A 39 2.81 12.65 -19.30
C ASN A 39 2.98 12.20 -17.84
N PHE A 40 4.09 11.53 -17.50
CA PHE A 40 4.37 11.13 -16.12
C PHE A 40 4.70 12.33 -15.20
N LYS A 41 5.16 13.44 -15.73
CA LYS A 41 5.41 14.67 -14.95
C LYS A 41 4.13 15.39 -14.51
N ASN A 42 2.97 14.99 -15.03
CA ASN A 42 1.70 15.58 -14.61
C ASN A 42 1.26 14.92 -13.28
N GLU A 43 1.56 15.61 -12.18
CA GLU A 43 1.30 15.16 -10.81
C GLU A 43 -0.16 14.80 -10.54
N GLY A 44 -1.11 15.49 -11.15
CA GLY A 44 -2.55 15.23 -10.97
C GLY A 44 -3.00 13.87 -11.51
N ILE A 45 -2.32 13.32 -12.53
CA ILE A 45 -2.72 12.03 -13.14
C ILE A 45 -2.57 10.87 -12.16
N GLY A 46 -1.46 10.83 -11.42
CA GLY A 46 -1.19 9.78 -10.43
C GLY A 46 -2.27 9.72 -9.36
N ASN A 47 -2.63 10.87 -8.81
CA ASN A 47 -3.66 10.99 -7.78
C ASN A 47 -5.04 10.56 -8.30
N ILE A 48 -5.44 11.04 -9.48
CA ILE A 48 -6.71 10.67 -10.10
C ILE A 48 -6.80 9.14 -10.31
N VAL A 49 -5.73 8.53 -10.81
CA VAL A 49 -5.70 7.06 -11.03
C VAL A 49 -5.80 6.32 -9.70
N SER A 50 -5.02 6.71 -8.69
CA SER A 50 -5.00 6.08 -7.37
C SER A 50 -6.35 6.17 -6.69
N GLU A 51 -6.99 7.34 -6.70
CA GLU A 51 -8.32 7.52 -6.14
C GLU A 51 -9.40 6.70 -6.86
N ASN A 52 -9.36 6.65 -8.19
CA ASN A 52 -10.32 5.86 -8.95
C ASN A 52 -10.15 4.35 -8.70
N ILE A 53 -8.92 3.86 -8.57
CA ILE A 53 -8.63 2.47 -8.21
C ILE A 53 -9.19 2.16 -6.81
N LEU A 54 -8.89 3.01 -5.82
CA LEU A 54 -9.38 2.86 -4.46
C LEU A 54 -10.93 2.82 -4.46
N LYS A 55 -11.59 3.86 -4.97
CA LYS A 55 -13.05 3.96 -5.01
C LYS A 55 -13.70 2.77 -5.71
N SER A 56 -13.22 2.42 -6.92
CA SER A 56 -13.78 1.32 -7.72
C SER A 56 -13.60 -0.06 -7.09
N ASN A 57 -12.52 -0.29 -6.35
CA ASN A 57 -12.24 -1.59 -5.75
C ASN A 57 -12.84 -1.71 -4.35
N CYS A 58 -12.83 -0.63 -3.55
CA CYS A 58 -13.48 -0.61 -2.24
C CYS A 58 -15.00 -0.73 -2.34
N SER A 59 -15.64 -0.10 -3.33
CA SER A 59 -17.10 -0.21 -3.52
C SER A 59 -17.60 -1.64 -3.82
N LYS A 60 -16.69 -2.56 -4.11
CA LYS A 60 -16.98 -3.99 -4.34
C LYS A 60 -16.67 -4.86 -3.12
N ALA A 61 -16.29 -4.25 -2.00
CA ALA A 61 -16.01 -4.97 -0.77
C ALA A 61 -17.27 -5.59 -0.18
N THR A 62 -17.10 -6.73 0.44
CA THR A 62 -18.13 -7.48 1.18
C THR A 62 -17.58 -7.80 2.57
N ASP A 63 -18.39 -8.37 3.45
CA ASP A 63 -17.92 -8.81 4.77
C ASP A 63 -16.83 -9.88 4.69
N ASN A 64 -16.73 -10.60 3.56
CA ASN A 64 -15.69 -11.58 3.26
C ASN A 64 -14.47 -10.98 2.55
N THR A 65 -14.30 -9.65 2.59
CA THR A 65 -13.14 -8.97 2.02
C THR A 65 -12.11 -8.71 3.11
N TYR A 66 -10.85 -9.02 2.82
CA TYR A 66 -9.71 -8.69 3.67
C TYR A 66 -8.88 -7.59 3.01
N PHE A 67 -8.60 -6.50 3.72
CA PHE A 67 -7.67 -5.46 3.31
C PHE A 67 -6.30 -5.77 3.91
N LEU A 68 -5.40 -6.29 3.10
CA LEU A 68 -4.05 -6.65 3.49
C LEU A 68 -3.17 -5.40 3.41
N VAL A 69 -2.64 -4.96 4.54
CA VAL A 69 -1.79 -3.78 4.66
C VAL A 69 -0.37 -4.21 4.95
N ASP A 70 0.55 -3.81 4.10
CA ASP A 70 1.96 -4.14 4.22
C ASP A 70 2.85 -2.99 3.77
N GLU A 71 4.03 -2.88 4.37
CA GLU A 71 5.08 -1.95 3.97
C GLU A 71 6.24 -2.73 3.37
N SER A 72 6.75 -2.22 2.28
CA SER A 72 7.93 -2.76 1.61
C SER A 72 8.90 -1.64 1.24
N ASP A 73 10.12 -2.03 0.90
CA ASP A 73 11.17 -1.10 0.53
C ASP A 73 11.47 -1.16 -0.97
N ILE A 74 11.64 0.02 -1.58
CA ILE A 74 12.16 0.13 -2.95
C ILE A 74 13.62 0.58 -2.89
N VAL A 75 14.50 -0.39 -3.04
CA VAL A 75 15.96 -0.19 -2.96
C VAL A 75 16.49 0.53 -4.20
N LYS A 76 17.28 1.58 -3.99
CA LYS A 76 17.93 2.40 -5.03
C LYS A 76 19.40 2.64 -4.72
N PRO A 77 20.25 1.59 -4.63
CA PRO A 77 21.60 1.70 -4.10
C PRO A 77 22.53 2.60 -4.94
N HIS A 78 22.24 2.71 -6.24
CA HIS A 78 23.06 3.53 -7.18
C HIS A 78 22.50 4.93 -7.41
N SER A 79 21.42 5.30 -6.74
CA SER A 79 20.81 6.63 -6.89
C SER A 79 21.27 7.55 -5.77
N HIS A 80 21.79 8.73 -6.13
CA HIS A 80 22.32 9.69 -5.14
C HIS A 80 21.58 11.03 -5.15
N LYS A 81 20.86 11.34 -6.23
CA LYS A 81 20.27 12.66 -6.49
C LYS A 81 18.74 12.69 -6.53
N ILE A 82 18.08 11.54 -6.33
CA ILE A 82 16.61 11.53 -6.31
C ILE A 82 16.15 12.18 -5.01
N GLU A 83 15.26 13.14 -5.13
CA GLU A 83 14.63 13.78 -3.98
C GLU A 83 13.93 12.76 -3.09
N GLY A 84 14.00 12.94 -1.78
CA GLY A 84 13.36 12.05 -0.82
C GLY A 84 14.06 10.71 -0.56
N LEU A 85 15.20 10.42 -1.19
CA LEU A 85 15.95 9.20 -0.85
C LEU A 85 16.31 9.16 0.63
N THR A 86 15.86 8.11 1.30
CA THR A 86 16.16 7.82 2.71
C THR A 86 16.95 6.51 2.84
N ASN A 87 17.30 6.12 4.05
CA ASN A 87 17.84 4.80 4.32
C ASN A 87 16.67 3.86 4.62
N VAL A 88 16.60 2.77 3.89
CA VAL A 88 15.60 1.70 4.05
C VAL A 88 16.30 0.38 4.34
N GLY A 89 15.61 -0.54 5.00
CA GLY A 89 16.15 -1.86 5.28
C GLY A 89 15.96 -2.78 4.08
N ASP A 90 17.04 -3.14 3.39
CA ASP A 90 16.95 -4.17 2.35
C ASP A 90 16.69 -5.53 2.97
N GLY A 91 15.46 -6.00 2.91
CA GLY A 91 15.05 -7.30 3.45
C GLY A 91 15.77 -8.50 2.84
N SER A 92 16.35 -8.35 1.63
CA SER A 92 17.09 -9.41 0.95
C SER A 92 18.52 -9.57 1.46
N THR A 93 19.16 -8.48 1.87
CA THR A 93 20.56 -8.45 2.33
C THR A 93 20.71 -8.15 3.83
N GLY A 94 19.66 -7.69 4.48
CA GLY A 94 19.68 -7.22 5.88
C GLY A 94 20.47 -5.93 6.09
N LYS A 95 20.80 -5.20 5.02
CA LYS A 95 21.59 -3.96 5.08
C LYS A 95 20.70 -2.73 4.94
N TRP A 96 21.17 -1.61 5.49
CA TRP A 96 20.58 -0.31 5.24
C TRP A 96 21.14 0.30 3.97
N VAL A 97 20.26 0.61 3.02
CA VAL A 97 20.60 1.12 1.69
C VAL A 97 19.71 2.31 1.32
N LYS A 98 20.10 3.04 0.29
CA LYS A 98 19.26 4.13 -0.22
C LYS A 98 18.00 3.58 -0.91
N GLY A 99 16.85 4.21 -0.63
CA GLY A 99 15.58 3.79 -1.20
C GLY A 99 14.41 4.64 -0.75
N PHE A 100 13.22 4.10 -0.93
CA PHE A 100 11.93 4.65 -0.50
C PHE A 100 11.16 3.55 0.21
N ASN A 101 10.31 3.93 1.15
CA ASN A 101 9.30 3.04 1.68
C ASN A 101 8.06 3.06 0.77
N LEU A 102 7.36 1.94 0.71
CA LEU A 102 6.15 1.76 -0.08
C LEU A 102 5.05 1.16 0.78
N LEU A 103 3.98 1.91 1.01
CA LEU A 103 2.76 1.38 1.60
C LEU A 103 1.93 0.70 0.52
N ASN A 104 1.63 -0.58 0.71
CA ASN A 104 0.74 -1.35 -0.15
C ASN A 104 -0.51 -1.76 0.61
N ILE A 105 -1.66 -1.54 0.00
CA ILE A 105 -2.94 -2.07 0.46
C ILE A 105 -3.60 -2.82 -0.69
N THR A 106 -3.93 -4.08 -0.44
CA THR A 106 -4.55 -4.96 -1.43
C THR A 106 -5.80 -5.58 -0.83
N SER A 107 -6.90 -5.63 -1.58
CA SER A 107 -8.07 -6.39 -1.15
C SER A 107 -8.00 -7.83 -1.63
N LEU A 108 -8.32 -8.75 -0.73
CA LEU A 108 -8.52 -10.17 -0.97
C LEU A 108 -9.98 -10.49 -0.63
N THR A 109 -10.78 -10.88 -1.61
CA THR A 109 -12.18 -11.25 -1.40
C THR A 109 -12.38 -12.72 -1.71
N ASP A 110 -12.92 -13.46 -0.75
CA ASP A 110 -13.38 -14.83 -0.98
C ASP A 110 -14.74 -14.79 -1.71
N THR A 111 -14.78 -15.37 -2.88
CA THR A 111 -16.01 -15.47 -3.70
C THR A 111 -16.70 -16.83 -3.55
N GLY A 112 -16.21 -17.69 -2.66
CA GLY A 112 -16.67 -19.07 -2.48
C GLY A 112 -16.19 -20.06 -3.56
N LYS A 113 -15.68 -19.57 -4.70
CA LYS A 113 -15.11 -20.38 -5.78
C LYS A 113 -13.62 -20.13 -5.99
N HIS A 114 -13.19 -18.89 -5.79
CA HIS A 114 -11.81 -18.46 -5.93
C HIS A 114 -11.60 -17.17 -5.12
N TYR A 115 -10.35 -16.80 -4.93
CA TYR A 115 -10.00 -15.52 -4.33
C TYR A 115 -9.84 -14.45 -5.42
N SER A 116 -10.46 -13.28 -5.19
CA SER A 116 -10.29 -12.10 -6.03
C SER A 116 -9.32 -11.14 -5.34
N ILE A 117 -8.19 -10.85 -5.98
CA ILE A 117 -7.16 -9.94 -5.46
C ILE A 117 -7.21 -8.66 -6.28
N LYS A 118 -7.28 -7.49 -5.61
CA LYS A 118 -7.32 -6.18 -6.27
C LYS A 118 -6.43 -5.17 -5.54
N PRO A 119 -5.68 -4.33 -6.27
CA PRO A 119 -4.96 -3.24 -5.65
C PRO A 119 -5.93 -2.19 -5.10
N ILE A 120 -5.63 -1.67 -3.92
CA ILE A 120 -6.36 -0.56 -3.30
C ILE A 120 -5.51 0.70 -3.27
N CYS A 121 -4.30 0.59 -2.74
CA CYS A 121 -3.36 1.69 -2.62
C CYS A 121 -1.94 1.18 -2.80
N SER A 122 -1.11 1.98 -3.47
CA SER A 122 0.33 1.76 -3.55
C SER A 122 0.97 3.16 -3.52
N GLN A 123 1.56 3.52 -2.38
CA GLN A 123 2.03 4.89 -2.13
C GLN A 123 3.47 4.89 -1.64
N LEU A 124 4.34 5.55 -2.41
CA LEU A 124 5.71 5.84 -1.98
C LEU A 124 5.72 6.92 -0.93
N TYR A 125 6.59 6.77 0.07
CA TYR A 125 6.85 7.80 1.06
C TYR A 125 8.30 7.79 1.52
N SER A 126 8.71 8.89 2.17
CA SER A 126 10.06 9.06 2.69
C SER A 126 10.04 9.70 4.06
N ASN A 127 10.65 9.04 5.02
CA ASN A 127 10.84 9.58 6.37
C ASN A 127 11.72 10.82 6.41
N LYS A 128 12.39 11.18 5.30
CA LYS A 128 13.26 12.36 5.20
C LYS A 128 12.47 13.64 4.89
N ILE A 129 11.38 13.52 4.15
CA ILE A 129 10.60 14.69 3.71
C ILE A 129 9.46 14.99 4.70
N GLU A 130 8.87 13.96 5.30
CA GLU A 130 7.62 14.11 6.05
C GLU A 130 7.54 13.13 7.23
N VAL A 131 8.22 13.43 8.34
CA VAL A 131 8.27 12.54 9.52
C VAL A 131 6.90 12.32 10.17
N ASP A 132 6.00 13.31 10.13
CA ASP A 132 4.65 13.19 10.71
C ASP A 132 3.63 12.58 9.75
N THR A 133 3.90 12.57 8.46
CA THR A 133 2.91 12.26 7.42
C THR A 133 2.67 10.76 7.25
N VAL A 134 3.64 9.91 7.58
CA VAL A 134 3.49 8.46 7.38
C VAL A 134 2.37 7.85 8.24
N LYS A 135 2.30 8.25 9.50
CA LYS A 135 1.22 7.78 10.39
C LYS A 135 -0.14 8.32 9.98
N ASN A 136 -0.18 9.59 9.60
CA ASN A 136 -1.40 10.25 9.14
C ASN A 136 -1.84 9.66 7.80
N MET A 137 -0.90 9.38 6.88
CA MET A 137 -1.18 8.76 5.59
C MET A 137 -1.90 7.39 5.71
N LEU A 138 -1.45 6.52 6.63
CA LEU A 138 -2.13 5.24 6.86
C LEU A 138 -3.54 5.45 7.42
N GLU A 139 -3.71 6.38 8.36
CA GLU A 139 -5.01 6.71 8.94
C GLU A 139 -5.95 7.28 7.90
N ASP A 140 -5.47 8.18 7.03
CA ASP A 140 -6.23 8.73 5.91
C ASP A 140 -6.67 7.62 4.94
N ARG A 141 -5.75 6.70 4.57
CA ARG A 141 -6.09 5.56 3.69
C ARG A 141 -7.10 4.61 4.33
N ILE A 142 -6.99 4.31 5.61
CA ILE A 142 -7.98 3.51 6.34
C ILE A 142 -9.34 4.21 6.32
N THR A 143 -9.37 5.52 6.56
CA THR A 143 -10.60 6.31 6.52
C THR A 143 -11.23 6.30 5.14
N ASP A 144 -10.45 6.53 4.08
CA ASP A 144 -10.92 6.47 2.69
C ASP A 144 -11.50 5.09 2.33
N ILE A 145 -10.80 4.01 2.72
CA ILE A 145 -11.25 2.64 2.50
C ILE A 145 -12.56 2.39 3.25
N THR A 146 -12.64 2.80 4.53
CA THR A 146 -13.85 2.64 5.36
C THR A 146 -15.05 3.30 4.72
N VAL A 147 -14.90 4.55 4.25
CA VAL A 147 -15.96 5.30 3.57
C VAL A 147 -16.40 4.60 2.26
N HIS A 148 -15.44 4.24 1.41
CA HIS A 148 -15.75 3.67 0.09
C HIS A 148 -16.15 2.19 0.11
N SER A 149 -15.85 1.45 1.18
CA SER A 149 -16.31 0.07 1.38
C SER A 149 -17.63 -0.02 2.17
N ASP A 150 -18.20 1.10 2.59
CA ASP A 150 -19.36 1.14 3.47
C ASP A 150 -19.09 0.36 4.78
N ASN A 151 -17.87 0.55 5.33
CA ASN A 151 -17.34 -0.11 6.52
C ASN A 151 -17.34 -1.68 6.44
N LYS A 152 -17.38 -2.24 5.23
CA LYS A 152 -17.30 -3.69 5.01
C LYS A 152 -15.86 -4.15 4.94
N GLY A 153 -15.65 -5.41 5.32
CA GLY A 153 -14.35 -6.08 5.27
C GLY A 153 -13.57 -6.02 6.57
N THR A 154 -12.42 -6.67 6.57
CA THR A 154 -11.54 -6.80 7.73
C THR A 154 -10.12 -6.38 7.36
N TYR A 155 -9.54 -5.48 8.11
CA TYR A 155 -8.15 -5.07 7.91
C TYR A 155 -7.20 -6.10 8.51
N VAL A 156 -6.13 -6.43 7.79
CA VAL A 156 -5.13 -7.42 8.22
C VAL A 156 -3.74 -6.78 8.20
N PHE A 157 -3.05 -6.86 9.32
CA PHE A 157 -1.75 -6.23 9.52
C PHE A 157 -0.72 -7.21 10.11
N ASP A 158 0.53 -7.00 9.75
CA ASP A 158 1.65 -7.65 10.42
C ASP A 158 1.89 -7.06 11.82
N ARG A 159 2.76 -7.70 12.57
CA ARG A 159 3.16 -7.35 13.93
C ARG A 159 3.75 -5.93 14.06
N GLY A 160 4.35 -5.40 13.02
CA GLY A 160 4.89 -4.03 12.99
C GLY A 160 3.85 -2.95 13.27
N TYR A 161 2.59 -3.25 13.00
CA TYR A 161 1.46 -2.33 13.19
C TYR A 161 0.76 -2.45 14.56
N ASP A 162 1.25 -3.28 15.48
CA ASP A 162 0.68 -3.45 16.81
C ASP A 162 0.88 -2.18 17.67
N SER A 163 0.06 -1.14 17.44
CA SER A 163 0.11 0.15 18.13
C SER A 163 -1.23 0.53 18.76
N ARG A 164 -1.18 1.18 19.93
CA ARG A 164 -2.39 1.69 20.61
C ARG A 164 -3.18 2.67 19.74
N LYS A 165 -2.49 3.50 18.95
CA LYS A 165 -3.11 4.51 18.08
C LYS A 165 -3.97 3.84 17.02
N LEU A 166 -3.44 2.82 16.36
CA LEU A 166 -4.18 2.07 15.33
C LEU A 166 -5.36 1.31 15.90
N LEU A 167 -5.20 0.67 17.07
CA LEU A 167 -6.31 -0.01 17.74
C LEU A 167 -7.43 0.94 18.14
N LYS A 168 -7.11 2.16 18.61
CA LYS A 168 -8.10 3.20 18.89
C LYS A 168 -8.82 3.67 17.62
N LEU A 169 -8.10 3.83 16.51
CA LEU A 169 -8.71 4.22 15.23
C LEU A 169 -9.77 3.22 14.81
N PHE A 170 -9.45 1.93 14.83
CA PHE A 170 -10.41 0.88 14.48
C PHE A 170 -11.60 0.81 15.44
N SER A 171 -11.34 0.91 16.74
CA SER A 171 -12.41 0.93 17.74
C SER A 171 -13.36 2.12 17.53
N ASN A 172 -12.83 3.30 17.25
CA ASN A 172 -13.62 4.50 17.02
C ASN A 172 -14.46 4.44 15.73
N ASN A 173 -13.90 3.82 14.68
CA ASN A 173 -14.56 3.69 13.38
C ASN A 173 -15.47 2.45 13.30
N GLY A 174 -15.45 1.57 14.28
CA GLY A 174 -16.18 0.30 14.23
C GLY A 174 -15.65 -0.68 13.18
N ASN A 175 -14.37 -0.56 12.77
CA ASN A 175 -13.79 -1.43 11.76
C ASN A 175 -13.40 -2.79 12.34
N ASN A 176 -13.54 -3.85 11.55
CA ASN A 176 -12.97 -5.16 11.87
C ASN A 176 -11.49 -5.20 11.52
N TYR A 177 -10.69 -5.82 12.39
CA TYR A 177 -9.26 -5.95 12.15
C TYR A 177 -8.65 -7.22 12.72
N ILE A 178 -7.56 -7.66 12.10
CA ILE A 178 -6.68 -8.74 12.55
C ILE A 178 -5.25 -8.17 12.57
N ILE A 179 -4.62 -8.13 13.74
CA ILE A 179 -3.24 -7.66 13.91
C ILE A 179 -2.47 -8.73 14.64
N ARG A 180 -1.33 -9.14 14.08
CA ARG A 180 -0.41 -10.05 14.77
C ARG A 180 0.21 -9.32 15.96
N SER A 181 -0.13 -9.74 17.18
CA SER A 181 0.36 -9.08 18.40
C SER A 181 1.84 -9.35 18.68
N THR A 182 2.54 -8.34 19.21
CA THR A 182 3.89 -8.48 19.78
C THR A 182 3.90 -9.24 21.09
N ALA A 183 2.72 -9.52 21.67
CA ALA A 183 2.53 -10.20 22.96
C ALA A 183 3.22 -9.50 24.17
N ILE A 184 3.50 -8.20 24.06
CA ILE A 184 4.07 -7.38 25.14
C ILE A 184 2.98 -6.69 25.96
N ARG A 185 1.74 -6.70 25.47
CA ARG A 185 0.61 -5.98 26.07
C ARG A 185 0.01 -6.71 27.24
N ASP A 186 -0.51 -5.94 28.18
CA ASP A 186 -1.45 -6.41 29.16
C ASP A 186 -2.88 -6.15 28.67
N LEU A 187 -3.75 -7.11 28.86
CA LEU A 187 -5.17 -7.06 28.48
C LEU A 187 -6.02 -7.08 29.74
N ILE A 188 -7.17 -6.44 29.68
CA ILE A 188 -8.18 -6.56 30.72
C ILE A 188 -9.09 -7.72 30.33
N VAL A 189 -9.06 -8.78 31.12
CA VAL A 189 -9.91 -9.96 30.98
C VAL A 189 -10.60 -10.20 32.32
N ASP A 190 -11.94 -10.22 32.32
CA ASP A 190 -12.75 -10.35 33.53
C ASP A 190 -12.38 -9.31 34.60
N ASP A 191 -12.27 -8.03 34.18
CA ASP A 191 -11.89 -6.87 34.99
C ASP A 191 -10.50 -6.97 35.67
N LYS A 192 -9.66 -7.90 35.22
CA LYS A 192 -8.29 -8.08 35.71
C LYS A 192 -7.26 -7.83 34.61
N GLU A 193 -6.26 -7.02 34.90
CA GLU A 193 -5.12 -6.83 34.04
C GLU A 193 -4.27 -8.11 34.00
N GLN A 194 -4.11 -8.70 32.82
CA GLN A 194 -3.36 -9.92 32.59
C GLN A 194 -2.43 -9.76 31.41
N ASN A 195 -1.20 -10.25 31.57
CA ASN A 195 -0.24 -10.23 30.47
C ASN A 195 -0.67 -11.18 29.34
N PHE A 196 -0.67 -10.71 28.12
CA PHE A 196 -1.11 -11.44 26.92
C PHE A 196 -0.44 -12.83 26.81
N LYS A 197 0.87 -12.94 27.09
CA LYS A 197 1.60 -14.22 27.08
C LYS A 197 1.06 -15.24 28.09
N LYS A 198 0.56 -14.75 29.22
CA LYS A 198 -0.01 -15.65 30.25
C LYS A 198 -1.38 -16.19 29.84
N ILE A 199 -2.15 -15.36 29.12
CA ILE A 199 -3.48 -15.76 28.61
C ILE A 199 -3.33 -16.84 27.53
N VAL A 200 -2.45 -16.63 26.55
CA VAL A 200 -2.22 -17.57 25.44
C VAL A 200 -1.61 -18.90 25.89
N LYS A 201 -0.86 -18.94 26.99
CA LYS A 201 -0.30 -20.19 27.53
C LYS A 201 -1.30 -21.03 28.34
N LYS A 202 -2.46 -20.49 28.70
CA LYS A 202 -3.50 -21.18 29.45
C LYS A 202 -4.54 -21.90 28.58
N ASN A 203 -4.57 -21.57 27.28
CA ASN A 203 -5.38 -22.21 26.25
C ASN A 203 -4.49 -23.06 25.33
#